data_b067e16bcc457bdab159538696247852
#
_entry.id   b067e16bcc457bdab159538696247852
#
_cell.length_a   1.000
_cell.length_b   1.000
_cell.length_c   1.000
_cell.angle_alpha   90.00
_cell.angle_beta   90.00
_cell.angle_gamma   90.00
#
_symmetry.space_group_name_H-M   'P 1'
#
loop_
_entity.id
_entity.type
_entity.pdbx_description
1 polymer ?
#
loop_
_entity_poly.entity_id
_entity_poly.type
_entity_poly.pdbx_seq_one_letter_code
_entity_poly.pdbx_strand_id
1 'polypeptide(L)'
;MNAPDINRSILRMHVAAIEAKYPIKIVGLLPRGSVGHVFDDNAIEFLAEKRPGLSLLDLAGAEVDLGDLLGRQVGIVLVSGLKGHEAEELPRLVEPV
;
A
#
# COMPACT_ATOMS: atom_id res chain seq x y z
N MET A 1 4.44 6.98 16.95
CA MET A 1 3.31 6.85 16.06
C MET A 1 3.72 6.23 14.75
N ASN A 2 3.02 5.21 14.34
CA ASN A 2 3.47 4.39 13.21
C ASN A 2 2.74 4.69 11.90
N ALA A 3 1.58 5.30 11.98
CA ALA A 3 0.79 5.59 10.79
C ALA A 3 1.14 6.97 10.23
N PRO A 4 1.11 7.14 8.90
CA PRO A 4 1.23 8.45 8.30
C PRO A 4 0.09 9.36 8.71
N ASP A 5 0.37 10.67 8.75
CA ASP A 5 -0.62 11.67 9.10
C ASP A 5 -1.40 12.06 7.83
N ILE A 6 -2.45 11.31 7.54
CA ILE A 6 -3.27 11.51 6.35
C ILE A 6 -4.74 11.45 6.74
N ASN A 7 -5.54 12.33 6.15
CA ASN A 7 -6.99 12.30 6.32
C ASN A 7 -7.56 11.00 5.75
N ARG A 8 -8.23 10.23 6.59
CA ARG A 8 -8.72 8.89 6.21
C ARG A 8 -9.80 8.94 5.13
N SER A 9 -10.66 9.95 5.16
CA SER A 9 -11.71 10.08 4.14
C SER A 9 -11.12 10.31 2.76
N ILE A 10 -10.13 11.17 2.68
CA ILE A 10 -9.41 11.46 1.42
C ILE A 10 -8.66 10.21 0.97
N LEU A 11 -8.00 9.53 1.90
CA LEU A 11 -7.25 8.31 1.59
C LEU A 11 -8.16 7.23 1.01
N ARG A 12 -9.33 7.00 1.61
CA ARG A 12 -10.30 6.03 1.10
C ARG A 12 -10.76 6.35 -0.32
N MET A 13 -10.95 7.63 -0.60
CA MET A 13 -11.35 8.08 -1.92
C MET A 13 -10.31 7.72 -2.97
N HIS A 14 -9.04 7.98 -2.67
CA HIS A 14 -7.95 7.68 -3.58
C HIS A 14 -7.73 6.17 -3.71
N VAL A 15 -7.82 5.43 -2.62
CA VAL A 15 -7.72 3.97 -2.64
C VAL A 15 -8.82 3.37 -3.53
N ALA A 16 -10.05 3.86 -3.39
CA ALA A 16 -11.15 3.37 -4.21
C ALA A 16 -10.91 3.64 -5.71
N ALA A 17 -10.34 4.80 -6.03
CA ALA A 17 -10.00 5.13 -7.42
C ALA A 17 -8.95 4.17 -7.99
N ILE A 18 -7.96 3.80 -7.19
CA ILE A 18 -6.92 2.86 -7.61
C ILE A 18 -7.50 1.46 -7.77
N GLU A 19 -8.36 1.03 -6.85
CA GLU A 19 -8.99 -0.29 -6.95
C GLU A 19 -9.93 -0.42 -8.15
N ALA A 20 -10.50 0.70 -8.59
CA ALA A 20 -11.34 0.72 -9.77
C ALA A 20 -10.52 0.63 -11.06
N LYS A 21 -9.26 1.07 -11.03
CA LYS A 21 -8.40 1.14 -12.20
C LYS A 21 -7.50 -0.09 -12.38
N TYR A 22 -7.09 -0.71 -11.27
CA TYR A 22 -6.15 -1.83 -11.27
C TYR A 22 -6.73 -3.04 -10.56
N PRO A 23 -6.36 -4.27 -10.95
CA PRO A 23 -6.88 -5.49 -10.30
C PRO A 23 -6.15 -5.74 -8.97
N ILE A 24 -6.44 -4.91 -7.99
CA ILE A 24 -5.79 -4.92 -6.68
C ILE A 24 -6.80 -4.56 -5.61
N LYS A 25 -6.62 -5.11 -4.41
CA LYS A 25 -7.39 -4.74 -3.24
C LYS A 25 -6.44 -4.23 -2.17
N ILE A 26 -6.59 -2.97 -1.78
CA ILE A 26 -5.77 -2.38 -0.72
C ILE A 26 -6.32 -2.84 0.63
N VAL A 27 -5.49 -3.54 1.39
CA VAL A 27 -5.86 -4.02 2.73
C VAL A 27 -5.77 -2.88 3.73
N GLY A 28 -4.72 -2.08 3.65
CA GLY A 28 -4.55 -0.95 4.54
C GLY A 28 -3.13 -0.40 4.52
N LEU A 29 -2.86 0.48 5.47
CA LEU A 29 -1.56 1.13 5.64
C LEU A 29 -0.65 0.27 6.53
N LEU A 30 0.61 0.19 6.13
CA LEU A 30 1.64 -0.43 6.96
C LEU A 30 2.34 0.64 7.81
N PRO A 31 2.75 0.29 9.03
CA PRO A 31 3.55 1.20 9.85
C PRO A 31 4.88 1.50 9.18
N ARG A 32 5.42 2.68 9.44
CA ARG A 32 6.73 3.07 8.93
C ARG A 32 7.79 2.07 9.35
N GLY A 33 8.64 1.70 8.40
CA GLY A 33 9.75 0.83 8.65
C GLY A 33 9.39 -0.64 8.83
N SER A 34 8.12 -1.00 8.71
CA SER A 34 7.68 -2.38 8.93
C SER A 34 8.22 -3.34 7.88
N VAL A 35 8.56 -2.87 6.70
CA VAL A 35 9.03 -3.70 5.60
C VAL A 35 10.53 -3.56 5.37
N GLY A 36 11.19 -2.64 6.05
CA GLY A 36 12.62 -2.42 5.90
C GLY A 36 13.03 -1.70 4.62
N HIS A 37 12.08 -1.35 3.76
CA HIS A 37 12.33 -0.54 2.59
C HIS A 37 12.15 0.91 2.97
N VAL A 38 13.24 1.65 3.05
CA VAL A 38 13.18 3.06 3.37
C VAL A 38 13.43 3.85 2.10
N PHE A 39 12.37 4.39 1.52
CA PHE A 39 12.49 5.29 0.37
C PHE A 39 12.87 6.69 0.84
N ASP A 40 12.01 7.28 1.64
CA ASP A 40 12.27 8.55 2.32
C ASP A 40 11.31 8.65 3.53
N ASP A 41 11.45 9.71 4.32
CA ASP A 41 10.69 9.88 5.55
C ASP A 41 9.18 10.08 5.29
N ASN A 42 8.82 10.49 4.09
CA ASN A 42 7.43 10.73 3.73
C ASN A 42 6.79 9.57 2.98
N ALA A 43 7.55 8.53 2.69
CA ALA A 43 7.03 7.39 1.94
C ALA A 43 5.96 6.66 2.74
N ILE A 44 4.96 6.17 2.03
CA ILE A 44 3.86 5.42 2.60
C ILE A 44 3.84 4.03 1.98
N GLU A 45 3.63 3.01 2.80
CA GLU A 45 3.52 1.66 2.30
C GLU A 45 2.13 1.11 2.59
N PHE A 46 1.56 0.44 1.60
CA PHE A 46 0.27 -0.23 1.71
C PHE A 46 0.46 -1.73 1.60
N LEU A 47 -0.34 -2.46 2.33
CA LEU A 47 -0.48 -3.89 2.14
C LEU A 47 -1.68 -4.13 1.23
N ALA A 48 -1.52 -4.98 0.24
CA ALA A 48 -2.57 -5.24 -0.74
C ALA A 48 -2.63 -6.70 -1.15
N GLU A 49 -3.79 -7.11 -1.64
CA GLU A 49 -3.99 -8.41 -2.25
C GLU A 49 -4.11 -8.23 -3.75
N LYS A 50 -3.43 -9.08 -4.51
CA LYS A 50 -3.58 -9.04 -5.95
C LYS A 50 -4.87 -9.75 -6.36
N ARG A 51 -5.51 -9.22 -7.39
CA ARG A 51 -6.64 -9.88 -8.06
C ARG A 51 -6.16 -10.48 -9.37
N PRO A 52 -6.93 -11.40 -9.97
CA PRO A 52 -6.53 -12.00 -11.25
C PRO A 52 -6.24 -10.94 -12.30
N GLY A 53 -5.15 -11.11 -13.01
CA GLY A 53 -4.76 -10.21 -14.09
C GLY A 53 -3.77 -9.12 -13.70
N LEU A 54 -3.39 -9.01 -12.42
CA LEU A 54 -2.41 -8.01 -12.01
C LEU A 54 -1.03 -8.35 -12.56
N SER A 55 -0.45 -7.45 -13.33
CA SER A 55 0.93 -7.56 -13.81
C SER A 55 1.84 -6.70 -12.95
N LEU A 56 3.17 -6.90 -13.09
CA LEU A 56 4.14 -6.03 -12.41
C LEU A 56 4.03 -4.59 -12.89
N LEU A 57 3.69 -4.40 -14.15
CA LEU A 57 3.50 -3.09 -14.71
C LEU A 57 2.28 -2.39 -14.10
N ASP A 58 1.20 -3.16 -13.89
CA ASP A 58 0.00 -2.65 -13.22
C ASP A 58 0.33 -2.24 -11.78
N LEU A 59 1.11 -3.05 -11.07
CA LEU A 59 1.50 -2.75 -9.71
C LEU A 59 2.32 -1.46 -9.65
N ALA A 60 3.29 -1.31 -10.54
CA ALA A 60 4.09 -0.10 -10.62
C ALA A 60 3.23 1.12 -10.96
N GLY A 61 2.28 0.95 -11.88
CA GLY A 61 1.35 2.02 -12.24
C GLY A 61 0.47 2.45 -11.06
N ALA A 62 -0.01 1.48 -10.29
CA ALA A 62 -0.81 1.77 -9.10
C ALA A 62 -0.01 2.56 -8.06
N GLU A 63 1.25 2.19 -7.85
CA GLU A 63 2.12 2.91 -6.92
C GLU A 63 2.34 4.36 -7.37
N VAL A 64 2.60 4.56 -8.65
CA VAL A 64 2.81 5.91 -9.19
C VAL A 64 1.54 6.74 -9.10
N ASP A 65 0.41 6.17 -9.52
CA ASP A 65 -0.86 6.91 -9.52
C ASP A 65 -1.28 7.28 -8.10
N LEU A 66 -1.17 6.35 -7.15
CA LEU A 66 -1.51 6.63 -5.77
C LEU A 66 -0.56 7.64 -5.16
N GLY A 67 0.73 7.55 -5.50
CA GLY A 67 1.72 8.52 -5.07
C GLY A 67 1.41 9.93 -5.56
N ASP A 68 1.01 10.05 -6.82
CA ASP A 68 0.62 11.34 -7.38
C ASP A 68 -0.60 11.91 -6.68
N LEU A 69 -1.60 11.08 -6.38
CA LEU A 69 -2.80 11.53 -5.70
C LEU A 69 -2.52 11.97 -4.26
N LEU A 70 -1.59 11.31 -3.59
CA LEU A 70 -1.26 11.61 -2.19
C LEU A 70 -0.12 12.61 -2.04
N GLY A 71 0.60 12.91 -3.12
CA GLY A 71 1.74 13.81 -3.08
C GLY A 71 2.93 13.23 -2.33
N ARG A 72 3.07 11.91 -2.30
CA ARG A 72 4.12 11.20 -1.59
C ARG A 72 4.56 9.98 -2.38
N GLN A 73 5.77 9.49 -2.08
CA GLN A 73 6.21 8.21 -2.61
C GLN A 73 5.39 7.09 -1.98
N VAL A 74 4.89 6.19 -2.80
CA VAL A 74 4.04 5.08 -2.34
C VAL A 74 4.67 3.75 -2.74
N GLY A 75 4.73 2.83 -1.78
CA GLY A 75 5.06 1.44 -2.04
C GLY A 75 3.85 0.56 -1.76
N ILE A 76 3.66 -0.47 -2.56
CA ILE A 76 2.59 -1.44 -2.36
C ILE A 76 3.22 -2.81 -2.18
N VAL A 77 2.96 -3.42 -1.03
CA VAL A 77 3.46 -4.75 -0.68
C VAL A 77 2.31 -5.73 -0.87
N LEU A 78 2.52 -6.74 -1.72
CA LEU A 78 1.50 -7.76 -1.95
C LEU A 78 1.58 -8.84 -0.87
N VAL A 79 0.43 -9.23 -0.35
CA VAL A 79 0.35 -10.31 0.63
C VAL A 79 1.00 -11.58 0.08
N SER A 80 0.80 -11.87 -1.19
CA SER A 80 1.35 -13.05 -1.83
C SER A 80 2.89 -13.04 -1.93
N GLY A 81 3.50 -11.87 -1.79
CA GLY A 81 4.97 -11.75 -1.81
C GLY A 81 5.60 -11.82 -0.44
N LEU A 82 4.83 -11.91 0.62
CA LEU A 82 5.35 -11.99 1.98
C LEU A 82 5.89 -13.37 2.28
N LYS A 83 6.99 -13.41 3.05
CA LYS A 83 7.64 -14.68 3.42
C LYS A 83 8.06 -14.62 4.89
N GLY A 84 8.07 -15.80 5.54
CA GLY A 84 8.54 -15.94 6.90
C GLY A 84 7.76 -15.07 7.87
N HIS A 85 8.47 -14.30 8.67
CA HIS A 85 7.86 -13.43 9.69
C HIS A 85 6.94 -12.39 9.12
N GLU A 86 7.24 -11.87 7.94
CA GLU A 86 6.42 -10.85 7.29
C GLU A 86 5.01 -11.37 7.01
N ALA A 87 4.90 -12.62 6.58
CA ALA A 87 3.61 -13.22 6.26
C ALA A 87 2.70 -13.31 7.49
N GLU A 88 3.29 -13.41 8.69
CA GLU A 88 2.54 -13.50 9.94
C GLU A 88 2.31 -12.13 10.55
N GLU A 89 3.32 -11.26 10.52
CA GLU A 89 3.33 -10.00 11.26
C GLU A 89 2.65 -8.84 10.52
N LEU A 90 2.92 -8.67 9.24
CA LEU A 90 2.40 -7.51 8.52
C LEU A 90 0.88 -7.44 8.49
N PRO A 91 0.14 -8.54 8.29
CA PRO A 91 -1.32 -8.48 8.36
C PRO A 91 -1.85 -8.03 9.71
N ARG A 92 -1.09 -8.24 10.78
CA ARG A 92 -1.49 -7.80 12.13
C ARG A 92 -1.21 -6.34 12.37
N LEU A 93 -0.20 -5.78 11.68
CA LEU A 93 0.23 -4.41 11.86
C LEU A 93 -0.52 -3.43 10.97
N VAL A 94 -1.16 -3.92 9.94
CA VAL A 94 -1.82 -3.07 8.95
C VAL A 94 -2.99 -2.32 9.58
N GLU A 95 -3.11 -1.03 9.23
CA GLU A 95 -4.25 -0.21 9.63
C GLU A 95 -5.23 -0.16 8.47
N PRO A 96 -6.46 -0.66 8.64
CA PRO A 96 -7.48 -0.60 7.59
C PRO A 96 -7.75 0.85 7.17
N VAL A 97 -7.99 1.05 5.92
CA VAL A 97 -8.34 2.37 5.38
C VAL A 97 -9.81 2.50 5.02
#